data_a43145b1982672492eb600d8cd16564d
#
_entry.id   a43145b1982672492eb600d8cd16564d
#
_cell.length_a   1.000
_cell.length_b   1.000
_cell.length_c   1.000
_cell.angle_alpha   90.00
_cell.angle_beta   90.00
_cell.angle_gamma   90.00
#
_symmetry.space_group_name_H-M   'P 1'
#
loop_
_entity.id
_entity.type
_entity.pdbx_description
1 polymer ?
#
loop_
_entity_poly.entity_id
_entity_poly.type
_entity_poly.pdbx_seq_one_letter_code
_entity_poly.pdbx_strand_id
1 'polypeptide(L)'
;MDWKVVANAPWIWIAGFIQAAIGLFQAWYFLRLGTRILEKRGGYTRRDITSIARGAFITAIGPILAEIFVMMALVIAISPGYTWQREGVGVGSVFTELVQASNAAVGAGQEFGTDSFNMVGFATAIFVANISCIGWSLGAAFFTPYLGRAREKIAGGDIRFLAVITICSTLGIFGYYAANNMKQGGGKLVAVVAGAIISAFLFKLADWINRPRLKEWGLGIAMFAGMYIAHLFAGAS
;
A
#
# COMPACT_ATOMS: atom_id res chain seq x y z
N MET A 1 8.39 -29.45 5.35
CA MET A 1 7.57 -28.94 4.24
C MET A 1 8.10 -27.56 3.92
N ASP A 2 8.44 -27.29 2.67
CA ASP A 2 8.94 -25.97 2.28
C ASP A 2 7.78 -24.94 2.40
N TRP A 3 8.02 -23.86 3.14
CA TRP A 3 7.03 -22.80 3.35
C TRP A 3 6.59 -22.14 2.04
N LYS A 4 7.47 -22.08 1.01
CA LYS A 4 7.16 -21.53 -0.30
C LYS A 4 6.08 -22.33 -1.04
N VAL A 5 6.05 -23.66 -0.85
CA VAL A 5 4.99 -24.52 -1.39
C VAL A 5 3.65 -24.18 -0.75
N VAL A 6 3.64 -23.99 0.56
CA VAL A 6 2.41 -23.62 1.29
C VAL A 6 1.95 -22.22 0.92
N ALA A 7 2.89 -21.26 0.77
CA ALA A 7 2.60 -19.89 0.37
C ALA A 7 1.98 -19.75 -1.03
N ASN A 8 2.10 -20.78 -1.87
CA ASN A 8 1.50 -20.87 -3.20
C ASN A 8 0.41 -21.96 -3.31
N ALA A 9 0.00 -22.53 -2.20
CA ALA A 9 -0.98 -23.59 -2.19
C ALA A 9 -2.34 -23.13 -2.78
N PRO A 10 -3.09 -24.01 -3.47
CA PRO A 10 -4.35 -23.65 -4.13
C PRO A 10 -5.37 -22.99 -3.20
N TRP A 11 -5.40 -23.37 -1.93
CA TRP A 11 -6.32 -22.77 -0.95
C TRP A 11 -6.03 -21.30 -0.66
N ILE A 12 -4.77 -20.85 -0.75
CA ILE A 12 -4.41 -19.42 -0.64
C ILE A 12 -4.99 -18.63 -1.82
N TRP A 13 -4.85 -19.17 -3.02
CA TRP A 13 -5.45 -18.58 -4.22
C TRP A 13 -6.97 -18.50 -4.13
N ILE A 14 -7.62 -19.58 -3.68
CA ILE A 14 -9.07 -19.62 -3.48
C ILE A 14 -9.50 -18.57 -2.45
N ALA A 15 -8.78 -18.45 -1.33
CA ALA A 15 -9.06 -17.42 -0.33
C ALA A 15 -8.95 -16.01 -0.94
N GLY A 16 -7.94 -15.74 -1.74
CA GLY A 16 -7.79 -14.47 -2.45
C GLY A 16 -8.94 -14.21 -3.44
N PHE A 17 -9.39 -15.21 -4.18
CA PHE A 17 -10.55 -15.05 -5.08
C PHE A 17 -11.86 -14.76 -4.33
N ILE A 18 -12.07 -15.39 -3.17
CA ILE A 18 -13.25 -15.10 -2.33
C ILE A 18 -13.19 -13.64 -1.84
N GLN A 19 -12.05 -13.19 -1.37
CA GLN A 19 -11.86 -11.81 -0.94
C GLN A 19 -12.05 -10.83 -2.11
N ALA A 20 -11.50 -11.11 -3.30
CA ALA A 20 -11.70 -10.30 -4.49
C ALA A 20 -13.19 -10.20 -4.87
N ALA A 21 -13.93 -11.29 -4.78
CA ALA A 21 -15.38 -11.29 -5.02
C ALA A 21 -16.13 -10.39 -4.02
N ILE A 22 -15.75 -10.41 -2.74
CA ILE A 22 -16.32 -9.53 -1.71
C ILE A 22 -15.98 -8.06 -2.03
N GLY A 23 -14.73 -7.75 -2.40
CA GLY A 23 -14.31 -6.42 -2.79
C GLY A 23 -15.06 -5.89 -4.01
N LEU A 24 -15.24 -6.71 -5.04
CA LEU A 24 -16.03 -6.36 -6.23
C LEU A 24 -17.50 -6.11 -5.89
N PHE A 25 -18.10 -6.95 -5.03
CA PHE A 25 -19.46 -6.73 -4.54
C PHE A 25 -19.57 -5.40 -3.78
N GLN A 26 -18.63 -5.11 -2.90
CA GLN A 26 -18.57 -3.84 -2.17
C GLN A 26 -18.45 -2.65 -3.12
N ALA A 27 -17.55 -2.71 -4.10
CA ALA A 27 -17.37 -1.66 -5.10
C ALA A 27 -18.65 -1.42 -5.91
N TRP A 28 -19.30 -2.50 -6.35
CA TRP A 28 -20.60 -2.42 -7.03
C TRP A 28 -21.69 -1.81 -6.16
N TYR A 29 -21.79 -2.23 -4.89
CA TYR A 29 -22.76 -1.70 -3.96
C TYR A 29 -22.59 -0.19 -3.73
N PHE A 30 -21.36 0.26 -3.49
CA PHE A 30 -21.09 1.69 -3.29
C PHE A 30 -21.27 2.51 -4.56
N LEU A 31 -20.91 1.97 -5.72
CA LEU A 31 -21.18 2.62 -6.98
C LEU A 31 -22.69 2.85 -7.17
N ARG A 32 -23.49 1.81 -6.89
CA ARG A 32 -24.95 1.90 -6.99
C ARG A 32 -25.56 2.87 -5.97
N LEU A 33 -25.04 2.88 -4.75
CA LEU A 33 -25.48 3.81 -3.71
C LEU A 33 -25.11 5.25 -4.06
N GLY A 34 -23.87 5.48 -4.50
CA GLY A 34 -23.38 6.79 -4.91
C GLY A 34 -24.17 7.37 -6.08
N THR A 35 -24.43 6.56 -7.12
CA THR A 35 -25.24 6.99 -8.26
C THR A 35 -26.65 7.40 -7.84
N ARG A 36 -27.29 6.64 -6.97
CA ARG A 36 -28.62 6.99 -6.45
C ARG A 36 -28.63 8.30 -5.64
N ILE A 37 -27.60 8.55 -4.86
CA ILE A 37 -27.47 9.79 -4.08
C ILE A 37 -27.29 10.97 -5.00
N LEU A 38 -26.43 10.87 -6.01
CA LEU A 38 -26.19 11.91 -6.99
C LEU A 38 -27.45 12.25 -7.80
N GLU A 39 -28.20 11.24 -8.26
CA GLU A 39 -29.46 11.45 -8.99
C GLU A 39 -30.53 12.14 -8.09
N LYS A 40 -30.72 11.65 -6.85
CA LYS A 40 -31.82 12.09 -5.99
C LYS A 40 -31.54 13.40 -5.22
N ARG A 41 -30.32 13.64 -4.79
CA ARG A 41 -29.98 14.76 -3.92
C ARG A 41 -29.12 15.83 -4.62
N GLY A 42 -28.34 15.44 -5.62
CA GLY A 42 -27.42 16.33 -6.32
C GLY A 42 -27.94 16.90 -7.63
N GLY A 43 -29.08 16.44 -8.13
CA GLY A 43 -29.64 16.89 -9.41
C GLY A 43 -28.79 16.56 -10.63
N TYR A 44 -27.85 15.61 -10.50
CA TYR A 44 -27.00 15.18 -11.60
C TYR A 44 -27.75 14.29 -12.58
N THR A 45 -27.55 14.53 -13.87
CA THR A 45 -28.08 13.67 -14.92
C THR A 45 -27.26 12.38 -15.04
N ARG A 46 -27.81 11.34 -15.67
CA ARG A 46 -27.07 10.10 -15.96
C ARG A 46 -25.82 10.34 -16.79
N ARG A 47 -25.85 11.34 -17.67
CA ARG A 47 -24.71 11.73 -18.48
C ARG A 47 -23.57 12.27 -17.62
N ASP A 48 -23.89 13.11 -16.63
CA ASP A 48 -22.93 13.68 -15.71
C ASP A 48 -22.29 12.58 -14.86
N ILE A 49 -23.10 11.66 -14.34
CA ILE A 49 -22.63 10.52 -13.54
C ILE A 49 -21.69 9.62 -14.34
N THR A 50 -22.04 9.33 -15.61
CA THR A 50 -21.18 8.54 -16.50
C THR A 50 -19.86 9.27 -16.79
N SER A 51 -19.90 10.58 -16.97
CA SER A 51 -18.70 11.39 -17.17
C SER A 51 -17.79 11.38 -15.93
N ILE A 52 -18.36 11.52 -14.74
CA ILE A 52 -17.64 11.43 -13.46
C ILE A 52 -17.01 10.04 -13.30
N ALA A 53 -17.78 8.97 -13.54
CA ALA A 53 -17.28 7.60 -13.43
C ALA A 53 -16.14 7.32 -14.42
N ARG A 54 -16.28 7.79 -15.66
CA ARG A 54 -15.24 7.67 -16.68
C ARG A 54 -13.96 8.43 -16.27
N GLY A 55 -14.13 9.66 -15.77
CA GLY A 55 -13.01 10.46 -15.26
C GLY A 55 -12.28 9.75 -14.13
N ALA A 56 -13.03 9.25 -13.13
CA ALA A 56 -12.47 8.49 -12.01
C ALA A 56 -11.74 7.21 -12.48
N PHE A 57 -12.31 6.47 -13.42
CA PHE A 57 -11.66 5.28 -13.99
C PHE A 57 -10.34 5.61 -14.68
N ILE A 58 -10.32 6.65 -15.52
CA ILE A 58 -9.09 7.06 -16.22
C ILE A 58 -8.01 7.50 -15.24
N THR A 59 -8.38 8.25 -14.20
CA THR A 59 -7.42 8.70 -13.18
C THR A 59 -6.92 7.56 -12.28
N ALA A 60 -7.68 6.47 -12.13
CA ALA A 60 -7.27 5.31 -11.34
C ALA A 60 -6.23 4.42 -12.05
N ILE A 61 -6.11 4.49 -13.38
CA ILE A 61 -5.19 3.62 -14.15
C ILE A 61 -3.73 3.79 -13.70
N GLY A 62 -3.27 5.03 -13.53
CA GLY A 62 -1.90 5.31 -13.10
C GLY A 62 -1.56 4.70 -11.74
N PRO A 63 -2.29 5.02 -10.67
CA PRO A 63 -2.11 4.40 -9.35
C PRO A 63 -2.19 2.88 -9.36
N ILE A 64 -3.15 2.28 -10.11
CA ILE A 64 -3.27 0.82 -10.21
C ILE A 64 -2.01 0.20 -10.82
N LEU A 65 -1.49 0.78 -11.89
CA LEU A 65 -0.27 0.28 -12.52
C LEU A 65 0.95 0.45 -11.59
N ALA A 66 1.05 1.57 -10.88
CA ALA A 66 2.09 1.76 -9.88
C ALA A 66 2.01 0.70 -8.76
N GLU A 67 0.81 0.37 -8.30
CA GLU A 67 0.59 -0.67 -7.28
C GLU A 67 1.04 -2.05 -7.77
N ILE A 68 0.78 -2.42 -9.03
CA ILE A 68 1.25 -3.67 -9.60
C ILE A 68 2.79 -3.80 -9.51
N PHE A 69 3.51 -2.72 -9.78
CA PHE A 69 4.97 -2.71 -9.61
C PHE A 69 5.39 -2.89 -8.15
N VAL A 70 4.70 -2.26 -7.23
CA VAL A 70 4.98 -2.40 -5.79
C VAL A 70 4.69 -3.82 -5.31
N MET A 71 3.60 -4.43 -5.80
CA MET A 71 3.24 -5.83 -5.51
C MET A 71 4.33 -6.82 -5.94
N MET A 72 5.09 -6.54 -7.00
CA MET A 72 6.19 -7.41 -7.43
C MET A 72 7.26 -7.57 -6.34
N ALA A 73 7.48 -6.57 -5.49
CA ALA A 73 8.39 -6.71 -4.36
C ALA A 73 7.92 -7.76 -3.36
N LEU A 74 6.61 -7.83 -3.08
CA LEU A 74 6.03 -8.83 -2.19
C LEU A 74 6.03 -10.24 -2.84
N VAL A 75 5.78 -10.31 -4.15
CA VAL A 75 5.89 -11.56 -4.94
C VAL A 75 7.29 -12.16 -4.83
N ILE A 76 8.31 -11.33 -4.97
CA ILE A 76 9.72 -11.78 -4.89
C ILE A 76 10.09 -12.14 -3.45
N ALA A 77 9.66 -11.32 -2.48
CA ALA A 77 10.04 -11.50 -1.08
C ALA A 77 9.34 -12.70 -0.42
N ILE A 78 8.09 -12.97 -0.78
CA ILE A 78 7.29 -14.04 -0.17
C ILE A 78 6.82 -15.03 -1.23
N SER A 79 5.76 -14.72 -1.96
CA SER A 79 5.24 -15.58 -3.03
C SER A 79 4.11 -14.89 -3.83
N PRO A 80 3.84 -15.35 -5.07
CA PRO A 80 2.69 -14.88 -5.84
C PRO A 80 1.34 -15.17 -5.16
N GLY A 81 1.16 -16.37 -4.60
CA GLY A 81 -0.09 -16.77 -3.96
C GLY A 81 -0.41 -15.92 -2.73
N TYR A 82 0.57 -15.69 -1.87
CA TYR A 82 0.41 -14.79 -0.72
C TYR A 82 0.10 -13.36 -1.16
N THR A 83 0.83 -12.85 -2.14
CA THR A 83 0.62 -11.50 -2.67
C THR A 83 -0.79 -11.34 -3.25
N TRP A 84 -1.26 -12.33 -4.01
CA TRP A 84 -2.63 -12.35 -4.51
C TRP A 84 -3.67 -12.29 -3.39
N GLN A 85 -3.49 -13.08 -2.35
CA GLN A 85 -4.41 -13.14 -1.22
C GLN A 85 -4.44 -11.82 -0.44
N ARG A 86 -3.32 -11.08 -0.36
CA ARG A 86 -3.23 -9.84 0.42
C ARG A 86 -3.54 -8.59 -0.41
N GLU A 87 -2.92 -8.47 -1.56
CA GLU A 87 -2.95 -7.24 -2.36
C GLU A 87 -3.94 -7.31 -3.53
N GLY A 88 -4.26 -8.52 -4.01
CA GLY A 88 -5.21 -8.69 -5.11
C GLY A 88 -6.62 -8.18 -4.82
N VAL A 89 -6.91 -7.84 -3.58
CA VAL A 89 -8.18 -7.27 -3.09
C VAL A 89 -8.03 -5.79 -2.75
N GLY A 90 -6.82 -5.24 -2.78
CA GLY A 90 -6.54 -3.86 -2.36
C GLY A 90 -6.74 -3.60 -0.87
N VAL A 91 -6.63 -4.63 -0.02
CA VAL A 91 -6.80 -4.51 1.44
C VAL A 91 -5.47 -4.35 2.15
N GLY A 92 -4.38 -4.80 1.53
CA GLY A 92 -3.04 -4.74 2.08
C GLY A 92 -2.29 -3.46 1.73
N SER A 93 -1.05 -3.44 2.15
CA SER A 93 -0.04 -2.47 1.71
C SER A 93 1.30 -3.17 1.74
N VAL A 94 1.93 -3.33 0.59
CA VAL A 94 3.20 -4.05 0.46
C VAL A 94 4.24 -3.59 1.48
N PHE A 95 4.31 -2.29 1.75
CA PHE A 95 5.24 -1.75 2.74
C PHE A 95 4.93 -2.24 4.17
N THR A 96 3.67 -2.23 4.57
CA THR A 96 3.27 -2.71 5.89
C THR A 96 3.37 -4.22 5.99
N GLU A 97 3.05 -4.95 4.92
CA GLU A 97 3.15 -6.41 4.85
C GLU A 97 4.60 -6.88 5.03
N LEU A 98 5.55 -6.28 4.33
CA LEU A 98 6.96 -6.61 4.47
C LEU A 98 7.51 -6.30 5.86
N VAL A 99 7.12 -5.17 6.45
CA VAL A 99 7.50 -4.82 7.82
C VAL A 99 6.90 -5.78 8.83
N GLN A 100 5.63 -6.16 8.66
CA GLN A 100 4.96 -7.12 9.52
C GLN A 100 5.58 -8.51 9.41
N ALA A 101 5.89 -8.98 8.18
CA ALA A 101 6.56 -10.24 7.96
C ALA A 101 7.96 -10.27 8.60
N SER A 102 8.72 -9.18 8.47
CA SER A 102 10.02 -9.04 9.11
C SER A 102 9.93 -9.05 10.64
N ASN A 103 9.02 -8.27 11.23
CA ASN A 103 8.83 -8.22 12.67
C ASN A 103 8.32 -9.57 13.22
N ALA A 104 7.43 -10.23 12.48
CA ALA A 104 6.92 -11.55 12.85
C ALA A 104 8.02 -12.61 12.81
N ALA A 105 8.91 -12.56 11.83
CA ALA A 105 10.07 -13.46 11.76
C ALA A 105 11.00 -13.26 12.97
N VAL A 106 11.32 -12.02 13.32
CA VAL A 106 12.11 -11.68 14.51
C VAL A 106 11.43 -12.18 15.78
N GLY A 107 10.12 -12.00 15.91
CA GLY A 107 9.32 -12.53 17.02
C GLY A 107 9.34 -14.06 17.12
N ALA A 108 9.52 -14.75 16.00
CA ALA A 108 9.70 -16.21 15.93
C ALA A 108 11.17 -16.66 16.09
N GLY A 109 12.09 -15.74 16.38
CA GLY A 109 13.52 -16.03 16.50
C GLY A 109 14.20 -16.32 15.16
N GLN A 110 13.66 -15.77 14.07
CA GLN A 110 14.13 -15.98 12.69
C GLN A 110 14.42 -14.65 12.01
N GLU A 111 15.16 -14.68 10.91
CA GLU A 111 15.43 -13.49 10.11
C GLU A 111 14.75 -13.62 8.74
N PHE A 112 13.90 -12.64 8.41
CA PHE A 112 13.15 -12.62 7.16
C PHE A 112 14.07 -12.46 5.95
N GLY A 113 13.88 -13.33 4.95
CA GLY A 113 14.69 -13.31 3.73
C GLY A 113 16.00 -14.09 3.82
N THR A 114 16.25 -14.80 4.93
CA THR A 114 17.41 -15.69 5.11
C THR A 114 16.96 -17.16 5.16
N ASP A 115 17.94 -18.08 5.17
CA ASP A 115 17.69 -19.52 5.28
C ASP A 115 17.08 -19.92 6.65
N SER A 116 17.18 -19.05 7.66
CA SER A 116 16.52 -19.25 8.95
C SER A 116 15.00 -19.12 8.89
N PHE A 117 14.46 -18.41 7.87
CA PHE A 117 13.03 -18.21 7.70
C PHE A 117 12.35 -19.48 7.19
N ASN A 118 11.58 -20.10 8.05
CA ASN A 118 10.91 -21.36 7.80
C ASN A 118 9.38 -21.26 7.94
N MET A 119 8.69 -22.40 8.00
CA MET A 119 7.24 -22.48 8.12
C MET A 119 6.69 -21.74 9.34
N VAL A 120 7.40 -21.72 10.46
CA VAL A 120 6.94 -21.02 11.70
C VAL A 120 6.97 -19.51 11.45
N GLY A 121 8.06 -18.99 10.88
CA GLY A 121 8.17 -17.58 10.51
C GLY A 121 7.08 -17.17 9.51
N PHE A 122 6.84 -17.98 8.49
CA PHE A 122 5.79 -17.72 7.50
C PHE A 122 4.39 -17.73 8.12
N ALA A 123 4.06 -18.74 8.95
CA ALA A 123 2.76 -18.80 9.61
C ALA A 123 2.55 -17.63 10.57
N THR A 124 3.58 -17.24 11.31
CA THR A 124 3.56 -16.07 12.20
C THR A 124 3.37 -14.78 11.39
N ALA A 125 4.04 -14.64 10.24
CA ALA A 125 3.90 -13.49 9.36
C ALA A 125 2.45 -13.35 8.84
N ILE A 126 1.85 -14.43 8.34
CA ILE A 126 0.44 -14.43 7.90
C ILE A 126 -0.48 -14.06 9.06
N PHE A 127 -0.28 -14.65 10.23
CA PHE A 127 -1.12 -14.39 11.39
C PHE A 127 -1.06 -12.93 11.82
N VAL A 128 0.12 -12.35 11.95
CA VAL A 128 0.33 -10.94 12.33
C VAL A 128 -0.29 -10.01 11.28
N ALA A 129 -0.08 -10.28 9.99
CA ALA A 129 -0.65 -9.51 8.91
C ALA A 129 -2.19 -9.50 8.94
N ASN A 130 -2.82 -10.65 9.18
CA ASN A 130 -4.29 -10.72 9.24
C ASN A 130 -4.87 -10.05 10.50
N ILE A 131 -4.25 -10.23 11.67
CA ILE A 131 -4.70 -9.57 12.91
C ILE A 131 -4.60 -8.06 12.81
N SER A 132 -3.54 -7.53 12.21
CA SER A 132 -3.39 -6.08 12.02
C SER A 132 -4.53 -5.48 11.19
N CYS A 133 -4.98 -6.18 10.16
CA CYS A 133 -6.13 -5.75 9.35
C CYS A 133 -7.45 -5.79 10.10
N ILE A 134 -7.66 -6.80 10.95
CA ILE A 134 -8.86 -6.89 11.80
C ILE A 134 -8.91 -5.71 12.77
N GLY A 135 -7.80 -5.39 13.45
CA GLY A 135 -7.71 -4.26 14.37
C GLY A 135 -8.02 -2.93 13.71
N TRP A 136 -7.48 -2.70 12.52
CA TRP A 136 -7.77 -1.52 11.72
C TRP A 136 -9.25 -1.43 11.32
N SER A 137 -9.82 -2.53 10.80
CA SER A 137 -11.20 -2.57 10.34
C SER A 137 -12.20 -2.35 11.48
N LEU A 138 -11.96 -2.97 12.63
CA LEU A 138 -12.77 -2.75 13.84
C LEU A 138 -12.64 -1.31 14.34
N GLY A 139 -11.41 -0.79 14.40
CA GLY A 139 -11.17 0.60 14.76
C GLY A 139 -11.93 1.55 13.84
N ALA A 140 -11.86 1.36 12.53
CA ALA A 140 -12.61 2.16 11.58
C ALA A 140 -14.13 2.04 11.79
N ALA A 141 -14.65 0.84 11.97
CA ALA A 141 -16.08 0.61 12.17
C ALA A 141 -16.64 1.32 13.41
N PHE A 142 -15.92 1.25 14.53
CA PHE A 142 -16.36 1.86 15.78
C PHE A 142 -16.10 3.35 15.88
N PHE A 143 -14.97 3.83 15.38
CA PHE A 143 -14.55 5.22 15.58
C PHE A 143 -14.94 6.17 14.45
N THR A 144 -15.23 5.68 13.22
CA THR A 144 -15.62 6.55 12.09
C THR A 144 -16.78 7.49 12.41
N PRO A 145 -17.86 7.08 13.11
CA PRO A 145 -18.94 8.00 13.46
C PRO A 145 -18.52 9.16 14.36
N TYR A 146 -17.46 8.97 15.13
CA TYR A 146 -16.93 9.96 16.07
C TYR A 146 -15.82 10.81 15.47
N LEU A 147 -15.20 10.36 14.38
CA LEU A 147 -14.07 11.06 13.74
C LEU A 147 -14.46 12.44 13.24
N GLY A 148 -15.69 12.65 12.76
CA GLY A 148 -16.19 13.96 12.36
C GLY A 148 -16.12 14.98 13.52
N ARG A 149 -16.66 14.62 14.66
CA ARG A 149 -16.66 15.48 15.88
C ARG A 149 -15.25 15.67 16.43
N ALA A 150 -14.44 14.62 16.46
CA ALA A 150 -13.05 14.71 16.90
C ALA A 150 -12.24 15.63 15.97
N ARG A 151 -12.46 15.50 14.67
CA ARG A 151 -11.85 16.33 13.64
C ARG A 151 -12.18 17.81 13.83
N GLU A 152 -13.47 18.14 14.00
CA GLU A 152 -13.91 19.51 14.25
C GLU A 152 -13.32 20.08 15.54
N LYS A 153 -13.28 19.27 16.60
CA LYS A 153 -12.72 19.67 17.89
C LYS A 153 -11.19 19.87 17.84
N ILE A 154 -10.46 19.02 17.14
CA ILE A 154 -9.00 19.13 16.98
C ILE A 154 -8.65 20.29 16.05
N ALA A 155 -9.41 20.48 14.98
CA ALA A 155 -9.16 21.54 14.01
C ALA A 155 -9.52 22.94 14.58
N GLY A 156 -10.29 23.01 15.67
CA GLY A 156 -10.76 24.30 16.20
C GLY A 156 -11.53 25.14 15.17
N GLY A 157 -12.10 24.50 14.14
CA GLY A 157 -12.76 25.13 13.00
C GLY A 157 -11.82 25.43 11.82
N ASP A 158 -10.51 25.19 11.92
CA ASP A 158 -9.57 25.43 10.82
C ASP A 158 -9.21 24.13 10.07
N ILE A 159 -9.73 24.01 8.85
CA ILE A 159 -9.46 22.88 7.95
C ILE A 159 -7.97 22.78 7.58
N ARG A 160 -7.25 23.91 7.55
CA ARG A 160 -5.82 23.92 7.21
C ARG A 160 -4.99 23.24 8.28
N PHE A 161 -5.32 23.47 9.56
CA PHE A 161 -4.64 22.82 10.68
C PHE A 161 -4.79 21.30 10.64
N LEU A 162 -5.97 20.81 10.25
CA LEU A 162 -6.21 19.39 10.09
C LEU A 162 -5.39 18.77 8.94
N ALA A 163 -5.27 19.48 7.82
CA ALA A 163 -4.43 19.03 6.70
C ALA A 163 -2.96 18.92 7.13
N VAL A 164 -2.47 19.91 7.91
CA VAL A 164 -1.11 19.88 8.46
C VAL A 164 -0.90 18.67 9.37
N ILE A 165 -1.81 18.39 10.30
CA ILE A 165 -1.71 17.22 11.20
C ILE A 165 -1.66 15.93 10.39
N THR A 166 -2.52 15.77 9.38
CA THR A 166 -2.56 14.59 8.53
C THR A 166 -1.24 14.40 7.78
N ILE A 167 -0.72 15.46 7.17
CA ILE A 167 0.55 15.44 6.44
C ILE A 167 1.71 15.12 7.39
N CYS A 168 1.79 15.77 8.54
CA CYS A 168 2.84 15.54 9.54
C CYS A 168 2.82 14.11 10.07
N SER A 169 1.64 13.55 10.34
CA SER A 169 1.50 12.16 10.79
C SER A 169 1.98 11.18 9.72
N THR A 170 1.59 11.39 8.47
CA THR A 170 2.00 10.56 7.35
C THR A 170 3.51 10.64 7.13
N LEU A 171 4.07 11.84 7.08
CA LEU A 171 5.52 12.05 6.95
C LEU A 171 6.29 11.46 8.12
N GLY A 172 5.75 11.54 9.34
CA GLY A 172 6.37 10.95 10.54
C GLY A 172 6.50 9.42 10.43
N ILE A 173 5.43 8.74 9.98
CA ILE A 173 5.43 7.28 9.82
C ILE A 173 6.41 6.86 8.72
N PHE A 174 6.31 7.44 7.53
CA PHE A 174 7.20 7.08 6.43
C PHE A 174 8.65 7.50 6.69
N GLY A 175 8.86 8.65 7.35
CA GLY A 175 10.18 9.09 7.79
C GLY A 175 10.82 8.13 8.79
N TYR A 176 10.04 7.59 9.73
CA TYR A 176 10.51 6.57 10.65
C TYR A 176 10.97 5.31 9.93
N TYR A 177 10.17 4.78 8.99
CA TYR A 177 10.56 3.60 8.23
C TYR A 177 11.80 3.86 7.35
N ALA A 178 11.87 5.01 6.70
CA ALA A 178 13.05 5.39 5.93
C ALA A 178 14.29 5.46 6.81
N ALA A 179 14.22 6.15 7.95
CA ALA A 179 15.33 6.28 8.90
C ALA A 179 15.78 4.93 9.47
N ASN A 180 14.82 4.04 9.78
CA ASN A 180 15.13 2.71 10.27
C ASN A 180 15.87 1.84 9.23
N ASN A 181 15.49 1.92 7.97
CA ASN A 181 16.22 1.27 6.89
C ASN A 181 17.60 1.89 6.65
N MET A 182 17.70 3.22 6.68
CA MET A 182 19.00 3.92 6.56
C MET A 182 19.97 3.56 7.68
N LYS A 183 19.48 3.41 8.93
CA LYS A 183 20.28 3.02 10.08
C LYS A 183 20.93 1.65 9.92
N GLN A 184 20.33 0.74 9.17
CA GLN A 184 20.89 -0.58 8.90
C GLN A 184 22.11 -0.54 7.96
N GLY A 185 22.34 0.58 7.25
CA GLY A 185 23.49 0.78 6.37
C GLY A 185 23.46 -0.05 5.08
N GLY A 186 24.61 -0.19 4.46
CA GLY A 186 24.80 -1.03 3.26
C GLY A 186 23.82 -0.71 2.12
N GLY A 187 23.37 -1.75 1.43
CA GLY A 187 22.44 -1.61 0.30
C GLY A 187 21.12 -0.95 0.66
N LYS A 188 20.64 -1.09 1.91
CA LYS A 188 19.39 -0.46 2.35
C LYS A 188 19.49 1.05 2.42
N LEU A 189 20.62 1.57 2.91
CA LEU A 189 20.90 3.01 2.89
C LEU A 189 20.94 3.54 1.45
N VAL A 190 21.69 2.84 0.57
CA VAL A 190 21.81 3.22 -0.83
C VAL A 190 20.43 3.21 -1.52
N ALA A 191 19.60 2.18 -1.29
CA ALA A 191 18.27 2.10 -1.88
C ALA A 191 17.37 3.26 -1.46
N VAL A 192 17.35 3.61 -0.17
CA VAL A 192 16.53 4.72 0.35
C VAL A 192 16.99 6.07 -0.22
N VAL A 193 18.29 6.34 -0.20
CA VAL A 193 18.86 7.60 -0.70
C VAL A 193 18.65 7.73 -2.20
N ALA A 194 19.00 6.71 -2.98
CA ALA A 194 18.81 6.71 -4.42
C ALA A 194 17.32 6.85 -4.80
N GLY A 195 16.43 6.10 -4.13
CA GLY A 195 14.99 6.21 -4.34
C GLY A 195 14.45 7.61 -4.05
N ALA A 196 14.90 8.23 -2.96
CA ALA A 196 14.52 9.60 -2.61
C ALA A 196 14.98 10.64 -3.67
N ILE A 197 16.23 10.55 -4.13
CA ILE A 197 16.78 11.44 -5.15
C ILE A 197 16.01 11.28 -6.47
N ILE A 198 15.78 10.03 -6.90
CA ILE A 198 15.06 9.74 -8.14
C ILE A 198 13.61 10.24 -8.04
N SER A 199 12.92 10.01 -6.92
CA SER A 199 11.57 10.55 -6.71
C SER A 199 11.52 12.06 -6.81
N ALA A 200 12.44 12.76 -6.13
CA ALA A 200 12.52 14.20 -6.16
C ALA A 200 12.78 14.74 -7.57
N PHE A 201 13.66 14.07 -8.31
CA PHE A 201 13.95 14.39 -9.72
C PHE A 201 12.72 14.20 -10.61
N LEU A 202 12.04 13.05 -10.49
CA LEU A 202 10.86 12.74 -11.29
C LEU A 202 9.70 13.71 -11.00
N PHE A 203 9.50 14.09 -9.75
CA PHE A 203 8.47 15.07 -9.39
C PHE A 203 8.77 16.43 -9.97
N LYS A 204 10.02 16.91 -9.87
CA LYS A 204 10.45 18.17 -10.46
C LYS A 204 10.34 18.15 -11.99
N LEU A 205 10.73 17.04 -12.61
CA LEU A 205 10.60 16.83 -14.05
C LEU A 205 9.13 16.86 -14.47
N ALA A 206 8.25 16.18 -13.74
CA ALA A 206 6.81 16.16 -14.01
C ALA A 206 6.19 17.56 -13.97
N ASP A 207 6.63 18.40 -13.03
CA ASP A 207 6.21 19.79 -12.96
C ASP A 207 6.75 20.62 -14.13
N TRP A 208 8.03 20.44 -14.48
CA TRP A 208 8.65 21.17 -15.57
C TRP A 208 8.04 20.86 -16.94
N ILE A 209 7.76 19.58 -17.23
CA ILE A 209 7.12 19.16 -18.49
C ILE A 209 5.59 19.27 -18.47
N ASN A 210 5.01 19.75 -17.35
CA ASN A 210 3.58 19.88 -17.12
C ASN A 210 2.79 18.56 -17.35
N ARG A 211 3.35 17.44 -16.86
CA ARG A 211 2.76 16.10 -16.99
C ARG A 211 2.52 15.49 -15.61
N PRO A 212 1.42 15.82 -14.92
CA PRO A 212 1.13 15.35 -13.55
C PRO A 212 1.07 13.82 -13.43
N ARG A 213 0.71 13.12 -14.52
CA ARG A 213 0.70 11.64 -14.55
C ARG A 213 2.07 11.03 -14.30
N LEU A 214 3.17 11.73 -14.60
CA LEU A 214 4.50 11.21 -14.31
C LEU A 214 4.75 11.07 -12.80
N LYS A 215 4.08 11.87 -11.96
CA LYS A 215 4.17 11.74 -10.50
C LYS A 215 3.55 10.43 -10.00
N GLU A 216 2.50 9.94 -10.67
CA GLU A 216 1.84 8.67 -10.32
C GLU A 216 2.78 7.48 -10.56
N TRP A 217 3.55 7.52 -11.65
CA TRP A 217 4.57 6.52 -11.95
C TRP A 217 5.86 6.69 -11.15
N GLY A 218 6.10 7.89 -10.64
CA GLY A 218 7.33 8.28 -9.97
C GLY A 218 7.71 7.36 -8.81
N LEU A 219 6.74 6.90 -8.03
CA LEU A 219 6.96 6.00 -6.91
C LEU A 219 7.50 4.64 -7.37
N GLY A 220 6.82 3.99 -8.32
CA GLY A 220 7.26 2.70 -8.85
C GLY A 220 8.64 2.78 -9.50
N ILE A 221 8.88 3.78 -10.36
CA ILE A 221 10.17 3.98 -11.03
C ILE A 221 11.28 4.20 -10.00
N ALA A 222 11.06 5.07 -9.02
CA ALA A 222 12.07 5.38 -8.00
C ALA A 222 12.40 4.17 -7.12
N MET A 223 11.39 3.35 -6.80
CA MET A 223 11.57 2.13 -6.02
C MET A 223 12.45 1.12 -6.77
N PHE A 224 12.11 0.79 -8.02
CA PHE A 224 12.90 -0.17 -8.79
C PHE A 224 14.31 0.34 -9.10
N ALA A 225 14.44 1.60 -9.50
CA ALA A 225 15.74 2.19 -9.77
C ALA A 225 16.60 2.26 -8.50
N GLY A 226 16.02 2.60 -7.35
CA GLY A 226 16.69 2.61 -6.06
C GLY A 226 17.19 1.23 -5.65
N MET A 227 16.35 0.18 -5.81
CA MET A 227 16.74 -1.20 -5.55
C MET A 227 17.83 -1.70 -6.51
N TYR A 228 17.73 -1.36 -7.80
CA TYR A 228 18.73 -1.73 -8.79
C TYR A 228 20.10 -1.10 -8.49
N ILE A 229 20.12 0.19 -8.17
CA ILE A 229 21.35 0.89 -7.75
C ILE A 229 21.93 0.25 -6.49
N ALA A 230 21.10 -0.06 -5.50
CA ALA A 230 21.55 -0.73 -4.29
C ALA A 230 22.13 -2.12 -4.56
N HIS A 231 21.55 -2.87 -5.49
CA HIS A 231 22.09 -4.18 -5.91
C HIS A 231 23.46 -4.06 -6.57
N LEU A 232 23.65 -3.08 -7.44
CA LEU A 232 24.95 -2.82 -8.05
C LEU A 232 26.03 -2.48 -7.02
N PHE A 233 25.66 -1.69 -6.01
CA PHE A 233 26.59 -1.35 -4.91
C PHE A 233 26.86 -2.54 -3.98
N ALA A 234 25.88 -3.36 -3.68
CA ALA A 234 26.04 -4.56 -2.85
C ALA A 234 26.83 -5.67 -3.56
N GLY A 235 26.74 -5.75 -4.88
CA GLY A 235 27.52 -6.72 -5.68
C GLY A 235 28.97 -6.26 -5.96
N ALA A 236 29.29 -5.01 -5.64
CA ALA A 236 30.64 -4.44 -5.77
C ALA A 236 31.42 -4.41 -4.43
N SER A 237 30.79 -4.79 -3.32
CA SER A 237 31.37 -4.90 -1.98
C SER A 237 31.45 -6.37 -1.57
#